data_93a6ad0beb708042d07d357b545850bb
#
_entry.id   93a6ad0beb708042d07d357b545850bb
#
_cell.length_a   1.000
_cell.length_b   1.000
_cell.length_c   1.000
_cell.angle_alpha   90.00
_cell.angle_beta   90.00
_cell.angle_gamma   90.00
#
_symmetry.space_group_name_H-M   'P 1'
#
loop_
_entity.id
_entity.type
_entity.pdbx_description
1 polymer ?
#
loop_
_entity_poly.entity_id
_entity_poly.type
_entity_poly.pdbx_seq_one_letter_code
_entity_poly.pdbx_strand_id
1 'polypeptide(L)'
;GSAIAAIAPVIEADDMDIAYGMSATFLFDTVMIVVFPLLGRWLGLSDAAFGLWAGTAVNDTSSVVATGYAFSEAAGDFATMVKLTRTLAIIPTVIVFALVQLNLKRKEAMALQQDGSALKAEFSIKKIFPWFILGFLAMSIVASILPIPAQLVSGTKTASKFLMVCALATIGLNTSFASMKKAGIRPMIHGFIISALVVIVALLVEMGMGI
;
A
#
# COMPACT_ATOMS: atom_id res chain seq x y z
N GLY A 1 -4.17 -0.06 2.53
CA GLY A 1 -4.51 -1.25 3.34
C GLY A 1 -3.38 -1.70 4.24
N SER A 2 -2.26 -2.19 3.68
CA SER A 2 -1.14 -2.77 4.47
C SER A 2 -0.52 -1.79 5.48
N ALA A 3 -0.40 -0.51 5.18
CA ALA A 3 0.11 0.49 6.11
C ALA A 3 -0.85 0.72 7.29
N ILE A 4 -2.15 0.78 7.03
CA ILE A 4 -3.18 0.89 8.08
C ILE A 4 -3.11 -0.34 8.99
N ALA A 5 -3.10 -1.54 8.41
CA ALA A 5 -3.01 -2.78 9.18
C ALA A 5 -1.72 -2.88 10.04
N ALA A 6 -0.60 -2.30 9.57
CA ALA A 6 0.66 -2.30 10.30
C ALA A 6 0.70 -1.25 11.42
N ILE A 7 0.10 -0.08 11.23
CA ILE A 7 0.16 1.04 12.19
C ILE A 7 -0.97 0.96 13.22
N ALA A 8 -2.15 0.50 12.85
CA ALA A 8 -3.33 0.45 13.70
C ALA A 8 -3.08 -0.20 15.09
N PRO A 9 -2.44 -1.37 15.20
CA PRO A 9 -2.14 -1.97 16.50
C PRO A 9 -1.12 -1.16 17.30
N VAL A 10 -0.26 -0.39 16.63
CA VAL A 10 0.79 0.42 17.27
C VAL A 10 0.20 1.65 17.95
N ILE A 11 -0.80 2.28 17.30
CA ILE A 11 -1.49 3.46 17.84
C ILE A 11 -2.75 3.10 18.62
N GLU A 12 -3.03 1.80 18.81
CA GLU A 12 -4.22 1.30 19.51
C GLU A 12 -5.52 1.85 18.90
N ALA A 13 -5.60 1.90 17.57
CA ALA A 13 -6.77 2.40 16.86
C ALA A 13 -7.97 1.47 17.07
N ASP A 14 -9.17 2.05 17.20
CA ASP A 14 -10.41 1.29 17.31
C ASP A 14 -10.71 0.53 16.02
N ASP A 15 -11.29 -0.67 16.15
CA ASP A 15 -11.67 -1.53 15.02
C ASP A 15 -12.58 -0.81 14.01
N MET A 16 -13.43 0.10 14.48
CA MET A 16 -14.30 0.90 13.62
C MET A 16 -13.51 1.90 12.78
N ASP A 17 -12.50 2.55 13.37
CA ASP A 17 -11.65 3.50 12.64
C ASP A 17 -10.79 2.80 11.61
N ILE A 18 -10.27 1.60 11.96
CA ILE A 18 -9.54 0.72 11.03
C ILE A 18 -10.45 0.35 9.85
N ALA A 19 -11.67 -0.11 10.13
CA ALA A 19 -12.62 -0.50 9.10
C ALA A 19 -13.00 0.67 8.20
N TYR A 20 -13.19 1.86 8.75
CA TYR A 20 -13.48 3.08 7.99
C TYR A 20 -12.31 3.50 7.09
N GLY A 21 -11.10 3.52 7.63
CA GLY A 21 -9.90 3.86 6.86
C GLY A 21 -9.63 2.89 5.73
N MET A 22 -9.78 1.58 5.99
CA MET A 22 -9.62 0.55 4.96
C MET A 22 -10.70 0.64 3.88
N SER A 23 -11.96 0.86 4.26
CA SER A 23 -13.06 0.97 3.30
C SER A 23 -12.93 2.20 2.41
N ALA A 24 -12.52 3.34 2.97
CA ALA A 24 -12.32 4.57 2.21
C ALA A 24 -11.19 4.43 1.18
N THR A 25 -10.04 3.87 1.59
CA THR A 25 -8.92 3.59 0.67
C THR A 25 -9.31 2.61 -0.42
N PHE A 26 -10.01 1.54 -0.07
CA PHE A 26 -10.42 0.53 -1.02
C PHE A 26 -11.40 1.08 -2.09
N LEU A 27 -12.36 1.90 -1.66
CA LEU A 27 -13.31 2.54 -2.59
C LEU A 27 -12.56 3.45 -3.57
N PHE A 28 -11.65 4.28 -3.06
CA PHE A 28 -10.85 5.15 -3.88
C PHE A 28 -10.02 4.35 -4.90
N ASP A 29 -9.34 3.32 -4.43
CA ASP A 29 -8.51 2.46 -5.28
C ASP A 29 -9.33 1.76 -6.37
N THR A 30 -10.56 1.32 -6.05
CA THR A 30 -11.48 0.72 -7.03
C THR A 30 -11.82 1.70 -8.17
N VAL A 31 -12.06 2.96 -7.84
CA VAL A 31 -12.29 4.00 -8.84
C VAL A 31 -11.03 4.25 -9.66
N MET A 32 -9.86 4.25 -9.00
CA MET A 32 -8.57 4.50 -9.66
C MET A 32 -8.16 3.41 -10.66
N ILE A 33 -8.56 2.15 -10.47
CA ILE A 33 -8.32 1.08 -11.45
C ILE A 33 -8.88 1.44 -12.83
N VAL A 34 -9.99 2.17 -12.87
CA VAL A 34 -10.63 2.58 -14.13
C VAL A 34 -10.17 3.97 -14.59
N VAL A 35 -10.12 4.93 -13.67
CA VAL A 35 -9.85 6.34 -13.99
C VAL A 35 -8.39 6.59 -14.35
N PHE A 36 -7.45 5.96 -13.64
CA PHE A 36 -6.01 6.19 -13.85
C PHE A 36 -5.52 5.84 -15.26
N PRO A 37 -5.82 4.64 -15.81
CA PRO A 37 -5.39 4.31 -17.17
C PRO A 37 -5.95 5.27 -18.22
N LEU A 38 -7.18 5.77 -18.01
CA LEU A 38 -7.78 6.76 -18.90
C LEU A 38 -7.05 8.11 -18.82
N LEU A 39 -6.76 8.57 -17.60
CA LEU A 39 -6.00 9.79 -17.39
C LEU A 39 -4.57 9.69 -17.92
N GLY A 40 -3.89 8.57 -17.70
CA GLY A 40 -2.54 8.32 -18.20
C GLY A 40 -2.46 8.39 -19.72
N ARG A 41 -3.45 7.80 -20.40
CA ARG A 41 -3.56 7.87 -21.87
C ARG A 41 -3.89 9.30 -22.34
N TRP A 42 -4.78 10.00 -21.66
CA TRP A 42 -5.14 11.37 -21.99
C TRP A 42 -3.95 12.33 -21.81
N LEU A 43 -3.13 12.12 -20.78
CA LEU A 43 -1.90 12.87 -20.52
C LEU A 43 -0.74 12.47 -21.45
N GLY A 44 -0.89 11.39 -22.22
CA GLY A 44 0.17 10.88 -23.11
C GLY A 44 1.38 10.31 -22.36
N LEU A 45 1.19 9.80 -21.15
CA LEU A 45 2.28 9.25 -20.34
C LEU A 45 2.89 8.00 -20.98
N SER A 46 4.23 7.89 -20.88
CA SER A 46 4.93 6.66 -21.23
C SER A 46 4.62 5.53 -20.24
N ASP A 47 4.90 4.28 -20.61
CA ASP A 47 4.71 3.13 -19.71
C ASP A 47 5.47 3.29 -18.40
N ALA A 48 6.68 3.84 -18.45
CA ALA A 48 7.50 4.08 -17.26
C ALA A 48 6.92 5.20 -16.38
N ALA A 49 6.54 6.33 -16.97
CA ALA A 49 5.92 7.43 -16.25
C ALA A 49 4.59 6.99 -15.61
N PHE A 50 3.72 6.33 -16.39
CA PHE A 50 2.46 5.83 -15.85
C PHE A 50 2.67 4.79 -14.74
N GLY A 51 3.64 3.87 -14.92
CA GLY A 51 3.97 2.85 -13.92
C GLY A 51 4.49 3.47 -12.62
N LEU A 52 5.32 4.50 -12.70
CA LEU A 52 5.80 5.24 -11.54
C LEU A 52 4.63 5.95 -10.82
N TRP A 53 3.80 6.67 -11.58
CA TRP A 53 2.64 7.37 -11.04
C TRP A 53 1.64 6.44 -10.37
N ALA A 54 1.26 5.34 -11.04
CA ALA A 54 0.35 4.35 -10.47
C ALA A 54 0.95 3.66 -9.22
N GLY A 55 2.24 3.29 -9.25
CA GLY A 55 2.94 2.66 -8.13
C GLY A 55 3.07 3.57 -6.92
N THR A 56 3.19 4.88 -7.12
CA THR A 56 3.30 5.87 -6.05
C THR A 56 1.94 6.35 -5.55
N ALA A 57 0.98 6.60 -6.41
CA ALA A 57 -0.27 7.27 -6.08
C ALA A 57 -1.39 6.33 -5.64
N VAL A 58 -1.54 5.15 -6.23
CA VAL A 58 -2.56 4.16 -5.84
C VAL A 58 -2.16 3.48 -4.53
N ASN A 59 -3.11 3.33 -3.59
CA ASN A 59 -2.77 2.96 -2.22
C ASN A 59 -2.49 1.47 -2.03
N ASP A 60 -3.33 0.58 -2.54
CA ASP A 60 -3.20 -0.86 -2.34
C ASP A 60 -2.42 -1.54 -3.45
N THR A 61 -1.63 -2.56 -3.11
CA THR A 61 -0.77 -3.26 -4.07
C THR A 61 -1.58 -3.96 -5.16
N SER A 62 -2.70 -4.59 -4.81
CA SER A 62 -3.56 -5.27 -5.78
C SER A 62 -4.17 -4.28 -6.78
N SER A 63 -4.57 -3.11 -6.31
CA SER A 63 -5.13 -2.04 -7.13
C SER A 63 -4.06 -1.40 -8.03
N VAL A 64 -2.82 -1.24 -7.54
CA VAL A 64 -1.68 -0.81 -8.36
C VAL A 64 -1.44 -1.75 -9.52
N VAL A 65 -1.42 -3.04 -9.22
CA VAL A 65 -1.26 -4.08 -10.24
C VAL A 65 -2.37 -4.01 -11.28
N ALA A 66 -3.64 -3.99 -10.84
CA ALA A 66 -4.78 -3.89 -11.74
C ALA A 66 -4.70 -2.63 -12.62
N THR A 67 -4.40 -1.48 -12.00
CA THR A 67 -4.25 -0.19 -12.68
C THR A 67 -3.12 -0.21 -13.71
N GLY A 68 -1.96 -0.73 -13.32
CA GLY A 68 -0.78 -0.80 -14.19
C GLY A 68 -1.02 -1.67 -15.41
N TYR A 69 -1.53 -2.88 -15.22
CA TYR A 69 -1.82 -3.81 -16.31
C TYR A 69 -3.01 -3.37 -17.18
N ALA A 70 -3.95 -2.59 -16.67
CA ALA A 70 -5.00 -1.97 -17.47
C ALA A 70 -4.46 -0.91 -18.45
N PHE A 71 -3.30 -0.33 -18.17
CA PHE A 71 -2.61 0.59 -19.08
C PHE A 71 -1.76 -0.17 -20.10
N SER A 72 -0.77 -0.94 -19.62
CA SER A 72 0.08 -1.81 -20.44
C SER A 72 0.77 -2.87 -19.57
N GLU A 73 1.32 -3.90 -20.20
CA GLU A 73 2.10 -4.93 -19.49
C GLU A 73 3.37 -4.33 -18.86
N ALA A 74 4.10 -3.48 -19.60
CA ALA A 74 5.30 -2.82 -19.12
C ALA A 74 5.01 -1.87 -17.93
N ALA A 75 3.94 -1.10 -18.01
CA ALA A 75 3.51 -0.23 -16.91
C ALA A 75 3.09 -1.05 -15.68
N GLY A 76 2.42 -2.18 -15.87
CA GLY A 76 2.03 -3.07 -14.77
C GLY A 76 3.22 -3.68 -14.02
N ASP A 77 4.19 -4.20 -14.76
CA ASP A 77 5.43 -4.74 -14.18
C ASP A 77 6.18 -3.64 -13.40
N PHE A 78 6.33 -2.46 -13.99
CA PHE A 78 7.04 -1.35 -13.36
C PHE A 78 6.29 -0.77 -12.16
N ALA A 79 4.98 -0.54 -12.25
CA ALA A 79 4.15 -0.07 -11.13
C ALA A 79 4.22 -1.03 -9.93
N THR A 80 4.20 -2.33 -10.18
CA THR A 80 4.32 -3.36 -9.15
C THR A 80 5.67 -3.26 -8.44
N MET A 81 6.76 -3.12 -9.18
CA MET A 81 8.11 -2.97 -8.62
C MET A 81 8.23 -1.71 -7.77
N VAL A 82 7.75 -0.57 -8.27
CA VAL A 82 7.72 0.71 -7.55
C VAL A 82 6.93 0.56 -6.25
N LYS A 83 5.76 -0.08 -6.30
CA LYS A 83 4.91 -0.28 -5.12
C LYS A 83 5.59 -1.15 -4.06
N LEU A 84 6.20 -2.26 -4.46
CA LEU A 84 6.90 -3.15 -3.54
C LEU A 84 8.08 -2.43 -2.87
N THR A 85 8.85 -1.65 -3.61
CA THR A 85 9.93 -0.81 -3.07
C THR A 85 9.39 0.20 -2.05
N ARG A 86 8.30 0.90 -2.39
CA ARG A 86 7.64 1.84 -1.47
C ARG A 86 7.13 1.16 -0.20
N THR A 87 6.70 -0.09 -0.29
CA THR A 87 6.21 -0.86 0.87
C THR A 87 7.31 -1.08 1.92
N LEU A 88 8.60 -1.06 1.54
CA LEU A 88 9.73 -1.09 2.48
C LEU A 88 9.69 0.10 3.45
N ALA A 89 9.18 1.26 3.04
CA ALA A 89 9.07 2.44 3.90
C ALA A 89 8.07 2.28 5.06
N ILE A 90 7.22 1.24 5.05
CA ILE A 90 6.35 0.91 6.18
C ILE A 90 7.17 0.59 7.42
N ILE A 91 8.32 -0.08 7.27
CA ILE A 91 9.18 -0.50 8.39
C ILE A 91 9.65 0.70 9.21
N PRO A 92 10.37 1.68 8.64
CA PRO A 92 10.80 2.86 9.41
C PRO A 92 9.61 3.68 9.92
N THR A 93 8.51 3.75 9.17
CA THR A 93 7.30 4.46 9.59
C THR A 93 6.71 3.83 10.85
N VAL A 94 6.54 2.51 10.90
CA VAL A 94 6.04 1.80 12.07
C VAL A 94 6.94 2.01 13.28
N ILE A 95 8.28 1.99 13.09
CA ILE A 95 9.23 2.24 14.18
C ILE A 95 9.04 3.66 14.73
N VAL A 96 8.91 4.67 13.87
CA VAL A 96 8.69 6.06 14.32
C VAL A 96 7.40 6.18 15.11
N PHE A 97 6.29 5.63 14.62
CA PHE A 97 5.02 5.66 15.33
C PHE A 97 5.09 4.91 16.67
N ALA A 98 5.78 3.77 16.73
CA ALA A 98 6.00 3.04 17.97
C ALA A 98 6.77 3.87 19.02
N LEU A 99 7.81 4.57 18.59
CA LEU A 99 8.59 5.46 19.48
C LEU A 99 7.77 6.66 19.96
N VAL A 100 6.96 7.26 19.07
CA VAL A 100 6.05 8.36 19.44
C VAL A 100 5.04 7.89 20.47
N GLN A 101 4.38 6.76 20.23
CA GLN A 101 3.39 6.20 21.14
C GLN A 101 3.99 5.85 22.51
N LEU A 102 5.20 5.28 22.52
CA LEU A 102 5.92 5.01 23.77
C LEU A 102 6.20 6.29 24.56
N ASN A 103 6.60 7.37 23.87
CA ASN A 103 6.85 8.66 24.51
C ASN A 103 5.56 9.30 25.06
N LEU A 104 4.44 9.17 24.35
CA LEU A 104 3.14 9.65 24.81
C LEU A 104 2.71 8.91 26.09
N LYS A 105 2.75 7.58 26.08
CA LYS A 105 2.42 6.75 27.24
C LYS A 105 3.31 7.04 28.46
N ARG A 106 4.61 7.29 28.24
CA ARG A 106 5.51 7.71 29.32
C ARG A 106 5.12 9.05 29.94
N LYS A 107 4.75 10.02 29.10
CA LYS A 107 4.29 11.34 29.59
C LYS A 107 2.97 11.22 30.36
N GLU A 108 2.03 10.42 29.90
CA GLU A 108 0.78 10.14 30.61
C GLU A 108 1.02 9.46 31.97
N ALA A 109 1.88 8.44 31.99
CA ALA A 109 2.24 7.76 33.24
C ALA A 109 2.92 8.68 34.25
N MET A 110 3.79 9.60 33.83
CA MET A 110 4.41 10.61 34.67
C MET A 110 3.38 11.63 35.17
N ALA A 111 2.40 12.02 34.38
CA ALA A 111 1.34 12.96 34.75
C ALA A 111 0.37 12.38 35.77
N LEU A 112 0.16 11.06 35.77
CA LEU A 112 -0.75 10.36 36.68
C LEU A 112 -0.09 9.92 37.99
N GLN A 113 1.18 10.29 38.27
CA GLN A 113 1.95 9.87 39.47
C GLN A 113 1.87 8.36 39.74
N GLN A 114 1.62 7.55 38.75
CA GLN A 114 1.63 6.09 38.89
C GLN A 114 3.05 5.57 38.88
N ASP A 115 3.38 4.83 39.96
CA ASP A 115 4.66 4.17 40.19
C ASP A 115 5.18 3.49 38.95
N GLY A 116 6.49 3.69 38.67
CA GLY A 116 7.19 3.30 37.48
C GLY A 116 7.32 1.81 37.22
N SER A 117 6.20 1.08 37.18
CA SER A 117 6.20 -0.25 36.58
C SER A 117 6.32 -0.07 35.08
N ALA A 118 7.51 -0.43 34.57
CA ALA A 118 7.86 -0.37 33.17
C ALA A 118 6.74 -0.94 32.30
N LEU A 119 6.01 -0.06 31.61
CA LEU A 119 5.15 -0.45 30.52
C LEU A 119 6.03 -1.11 29.44
N LYS A 120 6.27 -2.41 29.57
CA LYS A 120 6.76 -3.24 28.49
C LYS A 120 5.63 -3.30 27.47
N ALA A 121 5.61 -2.33 26.58
CA ALA A 121 4.87 -2.48 25.34
C ALA A 121 5.47 -3.71 24.64
N GLU A 122 4.79 -4.85 24.71
CA GLU A 122 5.16 -6.05 23.94
C GLU A 122 4.89 -5.78 22.46
N PHE A 123 5.75 -4.95 21.86
CA PHE A 123 5.78 -4.78 20.41
C PHE A 123 6.35 -6.06 19.82
N SER A 124 5.47 -6.98 19.45
CA SER A 124 5.88 -8.13 18.66
C SER A 124 6.13 -7.68 17.22
N ILE A 125 7.34 -7.17 16.96
CA ILE A 125 7.82 -6.83 15.61
C ILE A 125 7.55 -7.98 14.64
N LYS A 126 7.62 -9.24 15.11
CA LYS A 126 7.32 -10.43 14.31
C LYS A 126 5.87 -10.46 13.76
N LYS A 127 4.89 -9.90 14.44
CA LYS A 127 3.49 -9.88 13.99
C LYS A 127 3.20 -8.74 13.00
N ILE A 128 3.94 -7.66 13.10
CA ILE A 128 3.74 -6.44 12.28
C ILE A 128 4.58 -6.50 10.99
N PHE A 129 5.68 -7.27 11.03
CA PHE A 129 6.61 -7.32 9.91
C PHE A 129 6.02 -8.06 8.71
N PRO A 130 5.92 -7.41 7.54
CA PRO A 130 5.38 -8.04 6.33
C PRO A 130 6.43 -8.99 5.71
N TRP A 131 6.40 -10.25 6.12
CA TRP A 131 7.37 -11.29 5.74
C TRP A 131 7.55 -11.49 4.24
N PHE A 132 6.52 -11.18 3.44
CA PHE A 132 6.60 -11.27 1.99
C PHE A 132 7.65 -10.32 1.39
N ILE A 133 7.99 -9.21 2.08
CA ILE A 133 9.02 -8.27 1.65
C ILE A 133 10.40 -8.93 1.69
N LEU A 134 10.68 -9.76 2.70
CA LEU A 134 11.94 -10.52 2.75
C LEU A 134 12.02 -11.50 1.57
N GLY A 135 10.90 -12.15 1.24
CA GLY A 135 10.81 -13.00 0.06
C GLY A 135 11.10 -12.23 -1.23
N PHE A 136 10.50 -11.05 -1.37
CA PHE A 136 10.77 -10.17 -2.52
C PHE A 136 12.23 -9.74 -2.62
N LEU A 137 12.83 -9.29 -1.52
CA LEU A 137 14.25 -8.90 -1.49
C LEU A 137 15.17 -10.09 -1.81
N ALA A 138 14.90 -11.25 -1.22
CA ALA A 138 15.68 -12.46 -1.49
C ALA A 138 15.62 -12.85 -2.96
N MET A 139 14.42 -12.84 -3.56
CA MET A 139 14.24 -13.15 -4.98
C MET A 139 14.86 -12.08 -5.88
N SER A 140 14.81 -10.80 -5.50
CA SER A 140 15.50 -9.72 -6.21
C SER A 140 17.01 -9.91 -6.24
N ILE A 141 17.61 -10.29 -5.09
CA ILE A 141 19.04 -10.60 -4.99
C ILE A 141 19.39 -11.81 -5.84
N VAL A 142 18.60 -12.89 -5.74
CA VAL A 142 18.78 -14.11 -6.55
C VAL A 142 18.74 -13.77 -8.04
N ALA A 143 17.75 -12.99 -8.48
CA ALA A 143 17.61 -12.60 -9.88
C ALA A 143 18.73 -11.67 -10.37
N SER A 144 19.38 -10.92 -9.45
CA SER A 144 20.52 -10.04 -9.79
C SER A 144 21.84 -10.80 -9.92
N ILE A 145 22.00 -11.91 -9.19
CA ILE A 145 23.26 -12.66 -9.12
C ILE A 145 23.25 -13.87 -10.07
N LEU A 146 22.12 -14.54 -10.21
CA LEU A 146 22.00 -15.77 -10.97
C LEU A 146 21.34 -15.52 -12.34
N PRO A 147 21.93 -16.01 -13.44
CA PRO A 147 21.27 -15.99 -14.75
C PRO A 147 20.10 -16.99 -14.72
N ILE A 148 18.89 -16.50 -14.48
CA ILE A 148 17.70 -17.33 -14.45
C ILE A 148 17.29 -17.70 -15.89
N PRO A 149 17.08 -19.00 -16.23
CA PRO A 149 16.63 -19.39 -17.55
C PRO A 149 15.32 -18.72 -17.95
N ALA A 150 15.25 -18.20 -19.18
CA ALA A 150 14.09 -17.46 -19.69
C ALA A 150 12.78 -18.26 -19.59
N GLN A 151 12.84 -19.59 -19.69
CA GLN A 151 11.68 -20.47 -19.54
C GLN A 151 11.11 -20.44 -18.11
N LEU A 152 11.98 -20.43 -17.09
CA LEU A 152 11.54 -20.30 -15.68
C LEU A 152 10.94 -18.93 -15.40
N VAL A 153 11.55 -17.87 -15.95
CA VAL A 153 11.02 -16.50 -15.82
C VAL A 153 9.63 -16.41 -16.45
N SER A 154 9.46 -16.93 -17.68
CA SER A 154 8.18 -16.94 -18.39
C SER A 154 7.11 -17.75 -17.65
N GLY A 155 7.45 -18.95 -17.17
CA GLY A 155 6.54 -19.80 -16.41
C GLY A 155 6.10 -19.15 -15.10
N THR A 156 7.05 -18.58 -14.35
CA THR A 156 6.77 -17.86 -13.10
C THR A 156 5.90 -16.61 -13.35
N LYS A 157 6.17 -15.86 -14.44
CA LYS A 157 5.37 -14.68 -14.83
C LYS A 157 3.93 -15.08 -15.16
N THR A 158 3.71 -16.17 -15.88
CA THR A 158 2.37 -16.68 -16.21
C THR A 158 1.62 -17.13 -14.95
N ALA A 159 2.28 -17.89 -14.07
CA ALA A 159 1.70 -18.32 -12.79
C ALA A 159 1.36 -17.12 -11.90
N SER A 160 2.24 -16.14 -11.80
CA SER A 160 2.02 -14.90 -11.05
C SER A 160 0.81 -14.13 -11.58
N LYS A 161 0.68 -13.94 -12.90
CA LYS A 161 -0.48 -13.30 -13.51
C LYS A 161 -1.79 -14.04 -13.19
N PHE A 162 -1.78 -15.36 -13.26
CA PHE A 162 -2.95 -16.18 -12.92
C PHE A 162 -3.35 -16.00 -11.45
N LEU A 163 -2.41 -16.13 -10.52
CA LEU A 163 -2.65 -15.93 -9.08
C LEU A 163 -3.15 -14.51 -8.78
N MET A 164 -2.63 -13.52 -9.49
CA MET A 164 -3.04 -12.14 -9.38
C MET A 164 -4.49 -11.92 -9.81
N VAL A 165 -4.90 -12.51 -10.93
CA VAL A 165 -6.30 -12.47 -11.39
C VAL A 165 -7.22 -13.14 -10.38
N CYS A 166 -6.83 -14.29 -9.81
CA CYS A 166 -7.58 -14.95 -8.76
C CYS A 166 -7.72 -14.08 -7.50
N ALA A 167 -6.62 -13.43 -7.07
CA ALA A 167 -6.64 -12.53 -5.93
C ALA A 167 -7.57 -11.33 -6.15
N LEU A 168 -7.49 -10.69 -7.32
CA LEU A 168 -8.35 -9.55 -7.68
C LEU A 168 -9.83 -9.96 -7.76
N ALA A 169 -10.13 -11.13 -8.34
CA ALA A 169 -11.48 -11.66 -8.39
C ALA A 169 -12.03 -11.92 -6.97
N THR A 170 -11.21 -12.48 -6.08
CA THR A 170 -11.59 -12.73 -4.68
C THR A 170 -11.87 -11.43 -3.94
N ILE A 171 -11.05 -10.40 -4.12
CA ILE A 171 -11.26 -9.07 -3.53
C ILE A 171 -12.57 -8.48 -4.06
N GLY A 172 -12.81 -8.53 -5.37
CA GLY A 172 -14.04 -8.04 -5.97
C GLY A 172 -15.29 -8.73 -5.42
N LEU A 173 -15.28 -10.05 -5.29
CA LEU A 173 -16.38 -10.84 -4.74
C LEU A 173 -16.65 -10.56 -3.25
N ASN A 174 -15.61 -10.30 -2.47
CA ASN A 174 -15.73 -9.98 -1.04
C ASN A 174 -16.08 -8.52 -0.78
N THR A 175 -16.09 -7.67 -1.80
CA THR A 175 -16.43 -6.24 -1.65
C THR A 175 -17.93 -6.07 -1.49
N SER A 176 -18.35 -5.63 -0.30
CA SER A 176 -19.77 -5.37 0.00
C SER A 176 -20.07 -3.88 -0.02
N PHE A 177 -20.91 -3.44 -0.97
CA PHE A 177 -21.42 -2.06 -1.00
C PHE A 177 -22.22 -1.69 0.27
N ALA A 178 -22.82 -2.68 0.93
CA ALA A 178 -23.55 -2.47 2.18
C ALA A 178 -22.61 -2.11 3.33
N SER A 179 -21.45 -2.75 3.42
CA SER A 179 -20.41 -2.41 4.42
C SER A 179 -19.82 -1.03 4.17
N MET A 180 -19.62 -0.65 2.90
CA MET A 180 -19.16 0.68 2.51
C MET A 180 -20.14 1.78 2.92
N LYS A 181 -21.45 1.53 2.76
CA LYS A 181 -22.49 2.49 3.16
C LYS A 181 -22.58 2.67 4.68
N LYS A 182 -22.25 1.65 5.47
CA LYS A 182 -22.21 1.72 6.95
C LYS A 182 -21.03 2.53 7.50
N ALA A 183 -19.94 2.62 6.76
CA ALA A 183 -18.72 3.34 7.17
C ALA A 183 -18.92 4.85 7.40
N GLY A 184 -19.99 5.42 6.86
CA GLY A 184 -20.28 6.85 6.98
C GLY A 184 -19.51 7.71 5.96
N ILE A 185 -20.03 8.93 5.73
CA ILE A 185 -19.52 9.78 4.65
C ILE A 185 -18.25 10.56 5.01
N ARG A 186 -18.06 10.90 6.29
CA ARG A 186 -16.93 11.74 6.73
C ARG A 186 -15.57 11.09 6.55
N PRO A 187 -15.31 9.85 7.00
CA PRO A 187 -14.04 9.15 6.75
C PRO A 187 -13.79 8.95 5.25
N MET A 188 -14.85 8.72 4.46
CA MET A 188 -14.74 8.58 3.01
C MET A 188 -14.27 9.86 2.33
N ILE A 189 -14.80 11.02 2.73
CA ILE A 189 -14.36 12.32 2.20
C ILE A 189 -12.90 12.58 2.56
N HIS A 190 -12.48 12.33 3.81
CA HIS A 190 -11.08 12.47 4.21
C HIS A 190 -10.15 11.56 3.42
N GLY A 191 -10.50 10.28 3.30
CA GLY A 191 -9.73 9.32 2.50
C GLY A 191 -9.61 9.75 1.04
N PHE A 192 -10.71 10.23 0.45
CA PHE A 192 -10.74 10.74 -0.91
C PHE A 192 -9.83 11.97 -1.08
N ILE A 193 -9.91 12.96 -0.19
CA ILE A 193 -9.08 14.17 -0.24
C ILE A 193 -7.59 13.82 -0.14
N ILE A 194 -7.21 12.98 0.84
CA ILE A 194 -5.82 12.55 1.02
C ILE A 194 -5.32 11.82 -0.23
N SER A 195 -6.10 10.88 -0.75
CA SER A 195 -5.72 10.12 -1.93
C SER A 195 -5.63 11.00 -3.18
N ALA A 196 -6.56 11.95 -3.37
CA ALA A 196 -6.51 12.90 -4.47
C ALA A 196 -5.28 13.81 -4.39
N LEU A 197 -4.93 14.28 -3.18
CA LEU A 197 -3.71 15.06 -2.96
C LEU A 197 -2.45 14.25 -3.31
N VAL A 198 -2.37 13.00 -2.90
CA VAL A 198 -1.23 12.12 -3.24
C VAL A 198 -1.11 11.94 -4.75
N VAL A 199 -2.23 11.72 -5.44
CA VAL A 199 -2.28 11.60 -6.91
C VAL A 199 -1.71 12.84 -7.60
N ILE A 200 -2.17 14.02 -7.18
CA ILE A 200 -1.74 15.31 -7.77
C ILE A 200 -0.26 15.57 -7.46
N VAL A 201 0.15 15.41 -6.18
CA VAL A 201 1.53 15.65 -5.76
C VAL A 201 2.49 14.69 -6.46
N ALA A 202 2.15 13.41 -6.57
CA ALA A 202 2.98 12.43 -7.28
C ALA A 202 3.20 12.85 -8.73
N LEU A 203 2.12 13.21 -9.44
CA LEU A 203 2.20 13.65 -10.82
C LEU A 203 3.05 14.92 -10.98
N LEU A 204 2.85 15.93 -10.11
CA LEU A 204 3.62 17.16 -10.15
C LEU A 204 5.12 16.95 -9.89
N VAL A 205 5.45 16.05 -8.97
CA VAL A 205 6.85 15.69 -8.68
C VAL A 205 7.47 14.98 -9.89
N GLU A 206 6.78 14.03 -10.51
CA GLU A 206 7.27 13.31 -11.68
C GLU A 206 7.48 14.25 -12.87
N MET A 207 6.52 15.15 -13.15
CA MET A 207 6.67 16.18 -14.17
C MET A 207 7.84 17.13 -13.86
N GLY A 208 8.05 17.48 -12.59
CA GLY A 208 9.19 18.28 -12.14
C GLY A 208 10.54 17.58 -12.28
N MET A 209 10.55 16.25 -12.25
CA MET A 209 11.76 15.42 -12.48
C MET A 209 12.04 15.15 -13.96
N GLY A 210 11.14 15.56 -14.86
CA GLY A 210 11.27 15.36 -16.30
C GLY A 210 10.97 13.93 -16.77
N ILE A 211 10.14 13.21 -16.01
CA ILE A 211 9.72 11.83 -16.31
C ILE A 211 8.34 11.84 -16.94
#